data_9f8b0e242fec3d88a46b8e2eee6d58b7
#
_entry.id   9f8b0e242fec3d88a46b8e2eee6d58b7
#
_cell.length_a   1.000
_cell.length_b   1.000
_cell.length_c   1.000
_cell.angle_alpha   90.00
_cell.angle_beta   90.00
_cell.angle_gamma   90.00
#
_symmetry.space_group_name_H-M   'P 1'
#
loop_
_entity.id
_entity.type
_entity.pdbx_description
1 polymer ?
#
loop_
_entity_poly.entity_id
_entity_poly.type
_entity_poly.pdbx_seq_one_letter_code
_entity_poly.pdbx_strand_id
1 'polypeptide(L)'
;MAAGVVSIFVFLTSPLIGNATASDLKQIRCTCYCEGGVTKSGHYTNDHVLAGRKEDLYNVAAIYAIAEDGSLGEFIGYFDFYDTGAGIDSDGDGKGDTIRTGKSVDVFRNSYSDCKDWIKTYGDYVYIKIIEAEG
;
A
#
# COMPACT_ATOMS: atom_id res chain seq x y z
N MET A 1 -23.32 9.59 16.65
CA MET A 1 -22.90 9.35 16.36
C MET A 1 -22.59 9.31 15.72
N ALA A 2 -22.35 9.36 15.74
CA ALA A 2 -21.79 9.29 15.26
C ALA A 2 -21.49 9.36 14.54
N ALA A 3 -21.34 9.62 14.56
CA ALA A 3 -20.86 9.62 14.03
C ALA A 3 -20.56 9.60 13.37
N GLY A 4 -20.55 9.85 13.37
CA GLY A 4 -20.12 9.76 12.83
C GLY A 4 -19.89 9.86 12.07
N VAL A 5 -19.92 9.96 12.19
CA VAL A 5 -19.56 9.95 11.62
C VAL A 5 -19.21 10.05 10.85
N VAL A 6 -19.21 10.23 10.93
CA VAL A 6 -18.74 10.23 10.38
C VAL A 6 -18.40 10.33 9.58
N SER A 7 -18.37 10.51 9.70
CA SER A 7 -17.90 10.56 9.20
C SER A 7 -17.52 10.74 8.56
N ILE A 8 -17.50 10.94 8.71
CA ILE A 8 -17.01 11.03 8.33
C ILE A 8 -16.61 11.26 7.63
N PHE A 9 -16.44 11.54 7.74
CA PHE A 9 -15.94 11.68 7.28
C PHE A 9 -15.60 11.89 6.49
N VAL A 10 -15.62 12.06 6.55
CA VAL A 10 -15.15 12.15 6.06
C VAL A 10 -14.79 12.15 5.33
N PHE A 11 -14.82 12.42 5.32
CA PHE A 11 -14.38 12.35 4.79
C PHE A 11 -14.00 12.49 4.12
N LEU A 12 -14.04 12.86 4.17
CA LEU A 12 -13.44 12.85 3.70
C LEU A 12 -13.19 13.06 2.77
N THR A 13 -13.15 13.44 2.52
CA THR A 13 -12.90 13.63 1.70
C THR A 13 -12.29 13.94 1.01
N SER A 14 -11.86 14.22 0.69
CA SER A 14 -11.32 14.45 0.02
C SER A 14 -10.52 14.75 -0.55
N PRO A 15 -9.94 14.72 -0.98
CA PRO A 15 -8.99 14.83 -1.51
C PRO A 15 -8.72 15.63 -2.35
N LEU A 16 -8.14 16.08 -2.30
CA LEU A 16 -7.82 16.97 -2.83
C LEU A 16 -6.63 16.96 -3.50
N ILE A 17 -6.20 16.09 -4.21
CA ILE A 17 -4.99 16.02 -4.98
C ILE A 17 -5.30 16.45 -6.38
N GLY A 18 -5.70 17.66 -6.53
CA GLY A 18 -5.99 18.21 -7.84
C GLY A 18 -6.91 17.30 -8.66
N ASN A 19 -6.48 16.88 -9.83
CA ASN A 19 -7.29 16.06 -10.75
C ASN A 19 -7.02 14.57 -10.66
N ALA A 20 -6.26 14.12 -9.65
CA ALA A 20 -5.95 12.70 -9.52
C ALA A 20 -7.20 11.88 -9.25
N THR A 21 -7.26 10.70 -9.85
CA THR A 21 -8.34 9.73 -9.63
C THR A 21 -7.91 8.75 -8.55
N ALA A 22 -8.80 8.48 -7.62
CA ALA A 22 -8.52 7.56 -6.52
C ALA A 22 -9.46 6.36 -6.59
N SER A 23 -8.93 5.18 -6.23
CA SER A 23 -9.72 3.98 -6.06
C SER A 23 -10.54 4.06 -4.78
N ASP A 24 -11.50 3.14 -4.62
CA ASP A 24 -12.13 2.94 -3.33
C ASP A 24 -11.12 2.40 -2.31
N LEU A 25 -11.37 2.69 -1.05
CA LEU A 25 -10.57 2.15 0.05
C LEU A 25 -10.85 0.65 0.17
N LYS A 26 -9.80 -0.16 0.28
CA LYS A 26 -9.95 -1.61 0.43
C LYS A 26 -8.88 -2.18 1.32
N GLN A 27 -9.15 -3.31 1.94
CA GLN A 27 -8.12 -4.06 2.64
C GLN A 27 -7.23 -4.79 1.64
N ILE A 28 -5.94 -4.82 1.92
CA ILE A 28 -4.97 -5.51 1.09
C ILE A 28 -3.89 -6.12 1.97
N ARG A 29 -3.37 -7.27 1.57
CA ARG A 29 -2.21 -7.85 2.22
C ARG A 29 -1.00 -6.96 1.94
N CYS A 30 -0.23 -6.70 2.99
CA CYS A 30 0.94 -5.82 2.89
C CYS A 30 2.14 -6.54 3.49
N THR A 31 3.07 -6.93 2.65
CA THR A 31 4.33 -7.52 3.09
C THR A 31 5.40 -6.43 3.10
N CYS A 32 6.61 -6.81 3.46
CA CYS A 32 7.69 -5.85 3.63
C CYS A 32 8.99 -6.45 3.09
N TYR A 33 9.77 -5.66 2.37
CA TYR A 33 11.07 -6.08 1.87
C TYR A 33 12.13 -5.04 2.23
N CYS A 34 13.39 -5.48 2.32
CA CYS A 34 14.49 -4.61 2.69
C CYS A 34 15.69 -4.71 1.74
N GLU A 35 15.53 -5.39 0.62
CA GLU A 35 16.57 -5.45 -0.40
C GLU A 35 16.49 -4.19 -1.24
N GLY A 36 17.40 -3.25 -0.96
CA GLY A 36 17.41 -1.95 -1.62
C GLY A 36 18.10 -1.99 -2.97
N GLY A 37 17.94 -0.91 -3.69
CA GLY A 37 18.56 -0.73 -5.00
C GLY A 37 17.70 0.10 -5.93
N VAL A 38 17.90 -0.09 -7.22
CA VAL A 38 17.12 0.59 -8.25
C VAL A 38 15.86 -0.21 -8.51
N THR A 39 14.71 0.46 -8.42
CA THR A 39 13.40 -0.15 -8.63
C THR A 39 13.11 -0.34 -10.11
N LYS A 40 11.99 -1.00 -10.39
CA LYS A 40 11.53 -1.21 -11.78
C LYS A 40 11.35 0.12 -12.52
N SER A 41 10.92 1.16 -11.84
CA SER A 41 10.73 2.48 -12.44
C SER A 41 12.02 3.28 -12.60
N GLY A 42 13.15 2.78 -12.12
CA GLY A 42 14.43 3.47 -12.19
C GLY A 42 14.74 4.39 -11.02
N HIS A 43 13.90 4.38 -9.98
CA HIS A 43 14.12 5.15 -8.78
C HIS A 43 14.86 4.32 -7.74
N TYR A 44 15.53 4.97 -6.80
CA TYR A 44 16.13 4.26 -5.68
C TYR A 44 15.07 3.95 -4.63
N THR A 45 15.23 2.80 -3.95
CA THR A 45 14.36 2.46 -2.84
C THR A 45 14.55 3.44 -1.68
N ASN A 46 13.45 3.76 -1.03
CA ASN A 46 13.43 4.54 0.20
C ASN A 46 12.14 4.17 0.95
N ASP A 47 11.94 4.74 2.14
CA ASP A 47 10.82 4.36 3.01
C ASP A 47 9.46 4.88 2.56
N HIS A 48 9.38 5.47 1.37
CA HIS A 48 8.13 5.84 0.72
C HIS A 48 7.85 5.04 -0.56
N VAL A 49 8.58 3.95 -0.76
CA VAL A 49 8.46 3.12 -1.96
C VAL A 49 7.74 1.82 -1.62
N LEU A 50 6.89 1.38 -2.53
CA LEU A 50 6.34 0.03 -2.45
C LEU A 50 6.35 -0.63 -3.82
N ALA A 51 6.26 -1.96 -3.79
CA ALA A 51 6.11 -2.78 -4.98
C ALA A 51 4.64 -3.17 -5.13
N GLY A 52 4.13 -3.04 -6.32
CA GLY A 52 2.78 -3.46 -6.67
C GLY A 52 2.76 -4.06 -8.06
N ARG A 53 1.56 -4.26 -8.60
CA ARG A 53 1.45 -4.75 -9.96
C ARG A 53 1.93 -3.67 -10.93
N LYS A 54 2.36 -4.09 -12.12
CA LYS A 54 2.96 -3.15 -13.08
C LYS A 54 1.98 -2.08 -13.54
N GLU A 55 0.69 -2.38 -13.56
CA GLU A 55 -0.35 -1.42 -13.96
C GLU A 55 -0.44 -0.21 -13.01
N ASP A 56 0.04 -0.38 -11.78
CA ASP A 56 0.00 0.70 -10.80
C ASP A 56 1.31 1.51 -10.72
N LEU A 57 2.31 1.19 -11.56
CA LEU A 57 3.56 1.96 -11.58
C LEU A 57 3.26 3.45 -11.75
N TYR A 58 3.94 4.26 -10.94
CA TYR A 58 3.83 5.72 -10.87
C TYR A 58 2.57 6.22 -10.17
N ASN A 59 1.66 5.35 -9.76
CA ASN A 59 0.54 5.76 -8.91
C ASN A 59 1.05 5.96 -7.48
N VAL A 60 0.18 6.51 -6.64
CA VAL A 60 0.46 6.73 -5.22
C VAL A 60 -0.53 5.89 -4.41
N ALA A 61 -0.04 5.32 -3.33
CA ALA A 61 -0.89 4.60 -2.38
C ALA A 61 -1.02 5.42 -1.11
N ALA A 62 -2.26 5.66 -0.68
CA ALA A 62 -2.53 6.15 0.68
C ALA A 62 -2.79 4.91 1.53
N ILE A 63 -1.99 4.71 2.57
CA ILE A 63 -2.05 3.50 3.39
C ILE A 63 -2.48 3.86 4.80
N TYR A 64 -3.41 3.07 5.34
CA TYR A 64 -3.96 3.24 6.67
C TYR A 64 -3.86 1.93 7.43
N ALA A 65 -3.65 2.02 8.73
CA ALA A 65 -3.71 0.86 9.60
C ALA A 65 -5.15 0.35 9.70
N ILE A 66 -5.30 -0.90 10.12
CA ILE A 66 -6.60 -1.47 10.45
C ILE A 66 -6.74 -1.40 11.97
N ALA A 67 -7.80 -0.76 12.45
CA ALA A 67 -8.06 -0.67 13.88
C ALA A 67 -8.41 -2.04 14.46
N GLU A 68 -8.35 -2.17 15.79
CA GLU A 68 -8.61 -3.45 16.46
C GLU A 68 -9.96 -4.05 16.10
N ASP A 69 -10.97 -3.21 15.90
CA ASP A 69 -12.32 -3.67 15.54
C ASP A 69 -12.49 -3.92 14.04
N GLY A 70 -11.40 -3.80 13.26
CA GLY A 70 -11.44 -4.02 11.83
C GLY A 70 -11.77 -2.78 11.00
N SER A 71 -12.11 -1.67 11.64
CA SER A 71 -12.44 -0.43 10.93
C SER A 71 -11.17 0.29 10.49
N LEU A 72 -11.35 1.37 9.73
CA LEU A 72 -10.25 2.20 9.27
C LEU A 72 -9.51 2.79 10.47
N GLY A 73 -8.21 2.54 10.54
CA GLY A 73 -7.34 3.06 11.58
C GLY A 73 -6.61 4.34 11.14
N GLU A 74 -5.46 4.58 11.77
CA GLU A 74 -4.71 5.79 11.51
C GLU A 74 -4.09 5.78 10.11
N PHE A 75 -3.92 6.98 9.56
CA PHE A 75 -3.21 7.16 8.30
C PHE A 75 -1.71 6.91 8.53
N ILE A 76 -1.13 6.04 7.73
CA ILE A 76 0.30 5.71 7.85
C ILE A 76 1.13 6.63 6.95
N GLY A 77 0.72 6.81 5.70
CA GLY A 77 1.47 7.68 4.79
C GLY A 77 1.11 7.44 3.33
N TYR A 78 1.73 8.26 2.48
CA TYR A 78 1.68 8.07 1.04
C TYR A 78 2.92 7.31 0.59
N PHE A 79 2.74 6.38 -0.32
CA PHE A 79 3.82 5.56 -0.87
C PHE A 79 3.76 5.58 -2.38
N ASP A 80 4.92 5.57 -3.00
CA ASP A 80 5.01 5.58 -4.45
C ASP A 80 5.11 4.16 -4.99
N PHE A 81 4.29 3.84 -5.99
CA PHE A 81 4.40 2.58 -6.72
C PHE A 81 5.57 2.69 -7.70
N TYR A 82 6.78 2.54 -7.17
CA TYR A 82 8.00 2.65 -7.98
C TYR A 82 8.59 1.29 -8.32
N ASP A 83 8.07 0.21 -7.74
CA ASP A 83 8.60 -1.12 -7.96
C ASP A 83 7.50 -2.11 -8.28
N THR A 84 7.91 -3.26 -8.79
CA THR A 84 7.00 -4.38 -9.06
C THR A 84 7.55 -5.62 -8.38
N GLY A 85 6.69 -6.61 -8.22
CA GLY A 85 7.07 -7.88 -7.63
C GLY A 85 6.12 -8.97 -8.03
N ALA A 86 6.45 -10.20 -7.68
CA ALA A 86 5.58 -11.34 -7.93
C ALA A 86 4.65 -11.61 -6.75
N GLY A 87 5.20 -11.63 -5.56
CA GLY A 87 4.44 -11.92 -4.35
C GLY A 87 4.47 -13.39 -3.96
N ILE A 88 3.46 -13.80 -3.23
CA ILE A 88 3.31 -15.17 -2.74
C ILE A 88 2.55 -15.98 -3.80
N ASP A 89 2.87 -17.27 -3.90
CA ASP A 89 2.14 -18.19 -4.78
C ASP A 89 0.80 -18.54 -4.11
N SER A 90 -0.28 -18.01 -4.66
CA SER A 90 -1.62 -18.24 -4.11
C SER A 90 -2.41 -19.32 -4.88
N ASP A 91 -1.94 -19.72 -6.06
CA ASP A 91 -2.65 -20.68 -6.90
C ASP A 91 -1.94 -22.02 -7.05
N GLY A 92 -0.78 -22.17 -6.42
CA GLY A 92 -0.07 -23.44 -6.39
C GLY A 92 0.73 -23.78 -7.64
N ASP A 93 0.96 -22.81 -8.53
CA ASP A 93 1.69 -23.08 -9.77
C ASP A 93 3.22 -22.98 -9.61
N GLY A 94 3.71 -22.67 -8.40
CA GLY A 94 5.13 -22.52 -8.12
C GLY A 94 5.68 -21.13 -8.40
N LYS A 95 4.83 -20.18 -8.80
CA LYS A 95 5.24 -18.81 -9.10
C LYS A 95 4.46 -17.84 -8.23
N GLY A 96 5.13 -16.79 -7.77
CA GLY A 96 4.47 -15.73 -7.01
C GLY A 96 3.46 -15.00 -7.87
N ASP A 97 2.32 -14.63 -7.30
CA ASP A 97 1.26 -13.97 -8.06
C ASP A 97 0.53 -12.87 -7.28
N THR A 98 0.62 -12.82 -5.96
CA THR A 98 -0.23 -11.90 -5.19
C THR A 98 0.07 -10.43 -5.45
N ILE A 99 1.34 -10.06 -5.64
CA ILE A 99 1.69 -8.67 -5.99
C ILE A 99 1.36 -8.41 -7.45
N ARG A 100 1.74 -9.33 -8.32
CA ARG A 100 1.53 -9.22 -9.76
C ARG A 100 0.06 -9.05 -10.12
N THR A 101 -0.84 -9.66 -9.36
CA THR A 101 -2.28 -9.61 -9.62
C THR A 101 -3.02 -8.54 -8.80
N GLY A 102 -2.29 -7.77 -7.98
CA GLY A 102 -2.89 -6.71 -7.20
C GLY A 102 -3.55 -7.14 -5.89
N LYS A 103 -3.34 -8.39 -5.47
CA LYS A 103 -3.88 -8.89 -4.20
C LYS A 103 -3.05 -8.48 -3.00
N SER A 104 -1.80 -8.10 -3.21
CA SER A 104 -0.94 -7.61 -2.14
C SER A 104 0.00 -6.53 -2.65
N VAL A 105 0.57 -5.79 -1.72
CA VAL A 105 1.66 -4.85 -1.97
C VAL A 105 2.80 -5.18 -1.03
N ASP A 106 3.98 -4.67 -1.33
CA ASP A 106 5.21 -4.99 -0.58
C ASP A 106 5.91 -3.66 -0.30
N VAL A 107 5.88 -3.19 0.94
CA VAL A 107 6.50 -1.91 1.28
C VAL A 107 7.99 -2.11 1.52
N PHE A 108 8.79 -1.13 1.11
CA PHE A 108 10.22 -1.16 1.38
C PHE A 108 10.50 -0.56 2.75
N ARG A 109 11.41 -1.21 3.50
CA ARG A 109 12.00 -0.66 4.72
C ARG A 109 13.52 -0.82 4.64
N ASN A 110 14.22 0.05 5.35
CA ASN A 110 15.68 0.16 5.20
C ASN A 110 16.45 -1.02 5.81
N SER A 111 15.81 -1.83 6.63
CA SER A 111 16.47 -2.97 7.28
C SER A 111 15.46 -4.05 7.59
N TYR A 112 15.99 -5.25 7.84
CA TYR A 112 15.18 -6.37 8.28
C TYR A 112 14.47 -6.05 9.60
N SER A 113 15.17 -5.37 10.50
CA SER A 113 14.59 -4.93 11.77
C SER A 113 13.39 -4.00 11.56
N ASP A 114 13.52 -3.06 10.63
CA ASP A 114 12.42 -2.14 10.31
C ASP A 114 11.25 -2.88 9.68
N CYS A 115 11.50 -3.88 8.86
CA CYS A 115 10.44 -4.74 8.32
C CYS A 115 9.70 -5.47 9.43
N LYS A 116 10.43 -6.04 10.39
CA LYS A 116 9.81 -6.73 11.52
C LYS A 116 8.97 -5.77 12.34
N ASP A 117 9.46 -4.55 12.55
CA ASP A 117 8.72 -3.53 13.28
C ASP A 117 7.43 -3.14 12.56
N TRP A 118 7.47 -3.04 11.23
CA TRP A 118 6.28 -2.75 10.43
C TRP A 118 5.22 -3.83 10.64
N ILE A 119 5.61 -5.10 10.49
CA ILE A 119 4.68 -6.21 10.62
C ILE A 119 4.13 -6.28 12.06
N LYS A 120 4.98 -6.05 13.05
CA LYS A 120 4.56 -6.06 14.45
C LYS A 120 3.56 -4.93 14.73
N THR A 121 3.77 -3.77 14.14
CA THR A 121 2.93 -2.58 14.39
C THR A 121 1.61 -2.67 13.64
N TYR A 122 1.63 -3.08 12.37
CA TYR A 122 0.45 -2.98 11.49
C TYR A 122 -0.14 -4.33 11.09
N GLY A 123 0.56 -5.44 11.36
CA GLY A 123 0.11 -6.77 10.95
C GLY A 123 0.33 -7.03 9.47
N ASP A 124 -0.40 -8.01 8.95
CA ASP A 124 -0.23 -8.48 7.58
C ASP A 124 -1.15 -7.78 6.58
N TYR A 125 -2.06 -6.95 7.05
CA TYR A 125 -3.05 -6.27 6.21
C TYR A 125 -3.12 -4.79 6.57
N VAL A 126 -3.46 -4.00 5.57
CA VAL A 126 -3.68 -2.56 5.72
C VAL A 126 -4.91 -2.19 4.89
N TYR A 127 -5.42 -0.97 5.08
CA TYR A 127 -6.32 -0.35 4.11
C TYR A 127 -5.49 0.46 3.12
N ILE A 128 -5.86 0.39 1.85
CA ILE A 128 -5.16 1.12 0.79
C ILE A 128 -6.17 1.83 -0.11
N LYS A 129 -5.79 3.02 -0.52
CA LYS A 129 -6.45 3.76 -1.58
C LYS A 129 -5.39 4.08 -2.63
N ILE A 130 -5.63 3.68 -3.86
CA ILE A 130 -4.69 3.92 -4.95
C ILE A 130 -5.11 5.18 -5.69
N ILE A 131 -4.18 6.12 -5.79
CA ILE A 131 -4.40 7.41 -6.43
C ILE A 131 -3.63 7.38 -7.73
N GLU A 132 -4.36 7.46 -8.85
CA GLU A 132 -3.74 7.39 -10.16
C GLU A 132 -2.99 8.67 -10.47
N ALA A 133 -1.81 8.51 -11.07
CA ALA A 133 -1.07 9.65 -11.57
C ALA A 133 -1.85 10.32 -12.69
N GLU A 134 -1.79 11.65 -12.76
CA GLU A 134 -2.37 12.37 -13.88
C GLU A 134 -1.61 12.06 -15.14
N GLY A 135 -2.34 11.71 -16.16
CA GLY A 135 -1.77 11.30 -17.44
C GLY A 135 -1.16 12.44 -18.25
#